data_585450b59a7c69a0b29919f8644e6510
#
_entry.id   585450b59a7c69a0b29919f8644e6510
#
_cell.length_a   1.000
_cell.length_b   1.000
_cell.length_c   1.000
_cell.angle_alpha   90.00
_cell.angle_beta   90.00
_cell.angle_gamma   90.00
#
_symmetry.space_group_name_H-M   'P 1'
#
loop_
_entity.id
_entity.type
_entity.pdbx_description
1 polymer ?
#
loop_
_entity_poly.entity_id
_entity_poly.type
_entity_poly.pdbx_seq_one_letter_code
_entity_poly.pdbx_strand_id
1 'polypeptide(L)'
;FCVPLDLETQLYCLDKNINFFNPLNYIRSSFHRDSLIESEKMLKNISFAKDYKLSEITTIKAFLRFHFNSVIFLIELINKILLKEKIEEIIVSGWHYYKDTYSRENYFVSYLAKSLFKEKTLVLNKIKKDKIRNQFYQYHIEINKPNTNNTILFTNLGYNIFRIIKIFKKKYNDALILSPKIQSLSLAKKILFKFFNVHFFDFKKIKSKKNFSVKLPNIRYNYKKKFNLTKILNRRIKLEKWHIIQNRSKYFAISDFFLNYRPQLIVSNNSRDVDGQFLDSAKKKHIPLMCIPHGTISTYFNKYDKIYK
;
A
#
# COMPACT_ATOMS: atom_id res chain seq x y z
N PHE A 1 29.33 7.07 -16.13
CA PHE A 1 28.41 7.95 -15.38
C PHE A 1 27.36 7.12 -14.66
N CYS A 2 27.03 7.52 -13.43
CA CYS A 2 25.97 6.96 -12.61
C CYS A 2 24.71 7.85 -12.69
N VAL A 3 23.53 7.29 -12.47
CA VAL A 3 22.29 8.06 -12.26
C VAL A 3 21.78 7.71 -10.86
N PRO A 4 22.13 8.50 -9.83
CA PRO A 4 21.68 8.26 -8.48
C PRO A 4 20.18 8.55 -8.37
N LEU A 5 19.40 7.57 -7.90
CA LEU A 5 17.95 7.68 -7.73
C LEU A 5 17.55 8.03 -6.29
N ASP A 6 18.52 8.03 -5.38
CA ASP A 6 18.36 8.38 -3.97
C ASP A 6 19.56 9.20 -3.47
N LEU A 7 19.36 9.87 -2.33
CA LEU A 7 20.39 10.72 -1.72
C LEU A 7 21.63 9.93 -1.31
N GLU A 8 21.46 8.72 -0.82
CA GLU A 8 22.53 7.86 -0.31
C GLU A 8 23.49 7.46 -1.46
N THR A 9 22.93 7.06 -2.60
CA THR A 9 23.70 6.79 -3.83
C THR A 9 24.40 8.05 -4.35
N GLN A 10 23.75 9.22 -4.24
CA GLN A 10 24.36 10.49 -4.68
C GLN A 10 25.56 10.86 -3.79
N LEU A 11 25.43 10.74 -2.47
CA LEU A 11 26.52 10.98 -1.53
C LEU A 11 27.67 10.00 -1.75
N TYR A 12 27.36 8.73 -2.00
CA TYR A 12 28.38 7.73 -2.34
C TYR A 12 29.16 8.10 -3.63
N CYS A 13 28.47 8.56 -4.66
CA CYS A 13 29.14 9.01 -5.88
C CYS A 13 30.07 10.19 -5.61
N LEU A 14 29.65 11.15 -4.78
CA LEU A 14 30.47 12.28 -4.37
C LEU A 14 31.70 11.84 -3.57
N ASP A 15 31.54 10.98 -2.56
CA ASP A 15 32.62 10.44 -1.75
C ASP A 15 33.66 9.67 -2.55
N LYS A 16 33.23 8.93 -3.56
CA LYS A 16 34.10 8.12 -4.42
C LYS A 16 34.56 8.82 -5.72
N ASN A 17 34.28 10.12 -5.88
CA ASN A 17 34.56 10.89 -7.09
C ASN A 17 34.03 10.21 -8.37
N ILE A 18 32.86 9.58 -8.28
CA ILE A 18 32.18 8.95 -9.43
C ILE A 18 31.37 10.02 -10.15
N ASN A 19 31.65 10.22 -11.45
CA ASN A 19 30.83 11.10 -12.27
C ASN A 19 29.41 10.61 -12.37
N PHE A 20 28.42 11.48 -12.16
CA PHE A 20 27.02 11.13 -12.24
C PHE A 20 26.16 12.21 -12.91
N PHE A 21 25.05 11.77 -13.48
CA PHE A 21 24.00 12.66 -13.97
C PHE A 21 23.04 12.97 -12.82
N ASN A 22 22.99 14.23 -12.42
CA ASN A 22 21.99 14.63 -11.41
C ASN A 22 20.59 14.58 -12.04
N PRO A 23 19.66 13.76 -11.54
CA PRO A 23 18.29 13.66 -12.05
C PRO A 23 17.56 15.00 -12.15
N LEU A 24 17.86 15.93 -11.25
CA LEU A 24 17.23 17.27 -11.21
C LEU A 24 17.59 18.13 -12.43
N ASN A 25 18.71 17.85 -13.11
CA ASN A 25 19.11 18.56 -14.33
C ASN A 25 18.28 18.15 -15.56
N TYR A 26 17.56 17.02 -15.46
CA TYR A 26 16.77 16.45 -16.56
C TYR A 26 15.28 16.56 -16.32
N ILE A 27 14.86 16.57 -15.04
CA ILE A 27 13.46 16.58 -14.65
C ILE A 27 13.15 17.86 -13.91
N ARG A 28 12.22 18.65 -14.46
CA ARG A 28 11.73 19.85 -13.79
C ARG A 28 10.95 19.50 -12.51
N SER A 29 11.00 20.35 -11.51
CA SER A 29 10.25 20.17 -10.25
C SER A 29 8.73 19.97 -10.46
N SER A 30 8.15 20.65 -11.46
CA SER A 30 6.74 20.48 -11.85
C SER A 30 6.41 19.06 -12.35
N PHE A 31 7.40 18.33 -12.82
CA PHE A 31 7.19 16.98 -13.38
C PHE A 31 6.69 15.99 -12.33
N HIS A 32 7.01 16.19 -11.08
CA HIS A 32 6.47 15.35 -10.01
C HIS A 32 4.94 15.42 -9.95
N ARG A 33 4.38 16.61 -10.14
CA ARG A 33 2.93 16.81 -10.25
C ARG A 33 2.37 16.13 -11.51
N ASP A 34 3.03 16.29 -12.64
CA ASP A 34 2.58 15.70 -13.91
C ASP A 34 2.60 14.18 -13.86
N SER A 35 3.62 13.58 -13.23
CA SER A 35 3.71 12.14 -13.05
C SER A 35 2.63 11.60 -12.11
N LEU A 36 2.25 12.35 -11.08
CA LEU A 36 1.10 12.01 -10.22
C LEU A 36 -0.22 12.03 -11.00
N ILE A 37 -0.46 13.07 -11.80
CA ILE A 37 -1.65 13.15 -12.66
C ILE A 37 -1.72 11.97 -13.61
N GLU A 38 -0.60 11.61 -14.20
CA GLU A 38 -0.53 10.48 -15.13
C GLU A 38 -0.74 9.13 -14.44
N SER A 39 -0.19 8.97 -13.22
CA SER A 39 -0.44 7.78 -12.41
C SER A 39 -1.93 7.62 -12.06
N GLU A 40 -2.64 8.71 -11.82
CA GLU A 40 -4.10 8.69 -11.61
C GLU A 40 -4.87 8.23 -12.85
N LYS A 41 -4.45 8.65 -14.05
CA LYS A 41 -5.03 8.14 -15.31
C LYS A 41 -4.80 6.64 -15.45
N MET A 42 -3.60 6.15 -15.11
CA MET A 42 -3.30 4.71 -15.10
C MET A 42 -4.22 3.96 -14.13
N LEU A 43 -4.39 4.47 -12.91
CA LEU A 43 -5.24 3.85 -11.89
C LEU A 43 -6.71 3.75 -12.31
N LYS A 44 -7.20 4.71 -13.11
CA LYS A 44 -8.56 4.65 -13.69
C LYS A 44 -8.71 3.54 -14.72
N ASN A 45 -7.63 3.19 -15.42
CA ASN A 45 -7.62 2.15 -16.44
C ASN A 45 -7.41 0.72 -15.88
N ILE A 46 -7.32 0.56 -14.54
CA ILE A 46 -7.26 -0.77 -13.93
C ILE A 46 -8.63 -1.41 -13.96
N SER A 47 -8.70 -2.60 -14.56
CA SER A 47 -9.88 -3.44 -14.58
C SER A 47 -9.85 -4.43 -13.41
N PHE A 48 -10.89 -4.41 -12.59
CA PHE A 48 -11.08 -5.33 -11.47
C PHE A 48 -12.17 -6.35 -11.82
N ALA A 49 -12.06 -7.57 -11.30
CA ALA A 49 -13.14 -8.53 -11.38
C ALA A 49 -14.33 -8.07 -10.51
N LYS A 50 -15.54 -8.48 -10.88
CA LYS A 50 -16.81 -8.04 -10.23
C LYS A 50 -16.90 -8.35 -8.73
N ASP A 51 -16.14 -9.32 -8.27
CA ASP A 51 -16.14 -9.78 -6.88
C ASP A 51 -15.25 -8.93 -5.95
N TYR A 52 -14.45 -7.98 -6.50
CA TYR A 52 -13.71 -7.03 -5.69
C TYR A 52 -14.62 -6.02 -4.99
N LYS A 53 -14.36 -5.76 -3.72
CA LYS A 53 -15.09 -4.76 -2.93
C LYS A 53 -14.40 -3.40 -3.03
N LEU A 54 -15.16 -2.34 -2.75
CA LEU A 54 -14.66 -0.96 -2.89
C LEU A 54 -13.40 -0.70 -2.08
N SER A 55 -13.37 -1.16 -0.82
CA SER A 55 -12.19 -1.04 0.05
C SER A 55 -10.95 -1.76 -0.49
N GLU A 56 -11.14 -2.95 -1.07
CA GLU A 56 -10.04 -3.69 -1.73
C GLU A 56 -9.49 -2.91 -2.93
N ILE A 57 -10.40 -2.40 -3.78
CA ILE A 57 -10.05 -1.59 -4.96
C ILE A 57 -9.29 -0.34 -4.54
N THR A 58 -9.79 0.38 -3.52
CA THR A 58 -9.18 1.61 -3.01
C THR A 58 -7.79 1.34 -2.44
N THR A 59 -7.63 0.28 -1.65
CA THR A 59 -6.34 -0.13 -1.09
C THR A 59 -5.33 -0.48 -2.18
N ILE A 60 -5.74 -1.29 -3.16
CA ILE A 60 -4.86 -1.69 -4.28
C ILE A 60 -4.45 -0.46 -5.10
N LYS A 61 -5.39 0.43 -5.41
CA LYS A 61 -5.10 1.66 -6.15
C LYS A 61 -4.17 2.59 -5.38
N ALA A 62 -4.39 2.79 -4.08
CA ALA A 62 -3.53 3.61 -3.24
C ALA A 62 -2.08 3.08 -3.21
N PHE A 63 -1.93 1.76 -3.11
CA PHE A 63 -0.63 1.09 -3.14
C PHE A 63 0.05 1.22 -4.51
N LEU A 64 -0.67 0.97 -5.60
CA LEU A 64 -0.12 1.03 -6.96
C LEU A 64 0.21 2.47 -7.40
N ARG A 65 -0.41 3.49 -6.80
CA ARG A 65 -0.17 4.89 -7.14
C ARG A 65 1.31 5.26 -7.06
N PHE A 66 1.97 4.95 -5.97
CA PHE A 66 3.39 5.23 -5.79
C PHE A 66 4.24 4.54 -6.83
N HIS A 67 3.94 3.28 -7.11
CA HIS A 67 4.68 2.50 -8.10
C HIS A 67 4.47 3.01 -9.53
N PHE A 68 3.26 3.39 -9.89
CA PHE A 68 2.97 3.93 -11.21
C PHE A 68 3.60 5.32 -11.39
N ASN A 69 3.62 6.13 -10.34
CA ASN A 69 4.33 7.40 -10.34
C ASN A 69 5.84 7.18 -10.59
N SER A 70 6.47 6.25 -9.89
CA SER A 70 7.88 5.91 -10.08
C SER A 70 8.15 5.41 -11.51
N VAL A 71 7.25 4.65 -12.11
CA VAL A 71 7.37 4.19 -13.51
C VAL A 71 7.44 5.37 -14.46
N ILE A 72 6.54 6.32 -14.34
CA ILE A 72 6.51 7.51 -15.21
C ILE A 72 7.76 8.36 -15.02
N PHE A 73 8.15 8.57 -13.75
CA PHE A 73 9.36 9.32 -13.42
C PHE A 73 10.60 8.70 -14.10
N LEU A 74 10.78 7.40 -13.95
CA LEU A 74 11.93 6.68 -14.51
C LEU A 74 11.95 6.70 -16.04
N ILE A 75 10.79 6.54 -16.69
CA ILE A 75 10.70 6.60 -18.15
C ILE A 75 11.14 7.97 -18.66
N GLU A 76 10.62 9.04 -18.06
CA GLU A 76 10.97 10.39 -18.47
C GLU A 76 12.44 10.71 -18.19
N LEU A 77 12.95 10.30 -17.02
CA LEU A 77 14.35 10.49 -16.68
C LEU A 77 15.27 9.81 -17.70
N ILE A 78 15.09 8.52 -17.92
CA ILE A 78 15.91 7.75 -18.88
C ILE A 78 15.78 8.33 -20.29
N ASN A 79 14.56 8.61 -20.75
CA ASN A 79 14.34 9.14 -22.08
C ASN A 79 15.02 10.51 -22.28
N LYS A 80 14.98 11.40 -21.28
CA LYS A 80 15.62 12.71 -21.37
C LYS A 80 17.15 12.64 -21.32
N ILE A 81 17.70 11.74 -20.48
CA ILE A 81 19.14 11.50 -20.47
C ILE A 81 19.58 10.98 -21.83
N LEU A 82 18.89 9.99 -22.38
CA LEU A 82 19.22 9.43 -23.71
C LEU A 82 19.13 10.45 -24.85
N LEU A 83 18.23 11.41 -24.76
CA LEU A 83 18.08 12.46 -25.78
C LEU A 83 19.14 13.56 -25.66
N LYS A 84 19.56 13.89 -24.43
CA LYS A 84 20.48 14.99 -24.16
C LYS A 84 21.95 14.55 -24.24
N GLU A 85 22.21 13.37 -23.70
CA GLU A 85 23.55 12.87 -23.49
C GLU A 85 23.81 11.70 -24.45
N LYS A 86 24.27 11.75 -25.56
CA LYS A 86 24.57 10.72 -26.58
C LYS A 86 24.95 9.33 -25.98
N ILE A 87 24.06 8.78 -25.16
CA ILE A 87 24.28 7.52 -24.44
C ILE A 87 24.18 6.33 -25.39
N GLU A 88 25.21 5.53 -25.42
CA GLU A 88 25.29 4.31 -26.25
C GLU A 88 24.68 3.12 -25.50
N GLU A 89 24.95 3.00 -24.21
CA GLU A 89 24.51 1.86 -23.40
C GLU A 89 23.99 2.28 -22.04
N ILE A 90 22.95 1.59 -21.57
CA ILE A 90 22.38 1.69 -20.22
C ILE A 90 22.75 0.43 -19.46
N ILE A 91 23.53 0.58 -18.41
CA ILE A 91 23.92 -0.54 -17.56
C ILE A 91 23.04 -0.55 -16.33
N VAL A 92 22.35 -1.65 -16.09
CA VAL A 92 21.50 -1.85 -14.90
C VAL A 92 21.92 -3.11 -14.15
N SER A 93 21.87 -3.06 -12.84
CA SER A 93 22.11 -4.22 -11.99
C SER A 93 20.86 -5.09 -11.93
N GLY A 94 21.00 -6.37 -12.28
CA GLY A 94 19.95 -7.36 -12.09
C GLY A 94 19.89 -7.83 -10.65
N TRP A 95 19.33 -7.04 -9.76
CA TRP A 95 19.30 -7.33 -8.33
C TRP A 95 18.42 -8.51 -7.96
N HIS A 96 18.84 -9.22 -6.91
CA HIS A 96 18.06 -10.27 -6.31
C HIS A 96 16.84 -9.69 -5.61
N TYR A 97 15.72 -10.39 -5.72
CA TYR A 97 14.52 -10.08 -4.97
C TYR A 97 14.75 -10.33 -3.47
N TYR A 98 14.98 -9.27 -2.70
CA TYR A 98 14.96 -9.34 -1.25
C TYR A 98 13.53 -9.18 -0.73
N LYS A 99 13.28 -9.71 0.48
CA LYS A 99 11.97 -9.73 1.14
C LYS A 99 11.37 -8.35 1.42
N ASP A 100 12.16 -7.29 1.32
CA ASP A 100 11.77 -5.94 1.68
C ASP A 100 11.19 -5.15 0.50
N THR A 101 10.23 -4.29 0.83
CA THR A 101 9.52 -3.44 -0.13
C THR A 101 10.44 -2.53 -0.94
N TYR A 102 11.52 -2.05 -0.36
CA TYR A 102 12.48 -1.14 -1.00
C TYR A 102 13.35 -1.81 -2.08
N SER A 103 13.76 -3.05 -1.87
CA SER A 103 14.56 -3.79 -2.86
C SER A 103 13.78 -4.16 -4.13
N ARG A 104 12.44 -4.11 -4.08
CA ARG A 104 11.58 -4.33 -5.24
C ARG A 104 11.70 -3.22 -6.28
N GLU A 105 12.00 -1.99 -5.87
CA GLU A 105 12.14 -0.85 -6.77
C GLU A 105 13.34 -1.00 -7.70
N ASN A 106 14.50 -1.41 -7.16
CA ASN A 106 15.72 -1.60 -7.96
C ASN A 106 15.54 -2.67 -9.04
N TYR A 107 14.91 -3.81 -8.69
CA TYR A 107 14.55 -4.82 -9.68
C TYR A 107 13.65 -4.26 -10.76
N PHE A 108 12.71 -3.41 -10.38
CA PHE A 108 11.74 -2.85 -11.30
C PHE A 108 12.39 -1.85 -12.27
N VAL A 109 13.39 -1.07 -11.84
CA VAL A 109 14.19 -0.18 -12.71
C VAL A 109 14.86 -0.99 -13.82
N SER A 110 15.54 -2.09 -13.46
CA SER A 110 16.19 -2.97 -14.42
C SER A 110 15.21 -3.60 -15.41
N TYR A 111 14.06 -4.05 -14.91
CA TYR A 111 13.01 -4.62 -15.76
C TYR A 111 12.41 -3.58 -16.71
N LEU A 112 12.18 -2.35 -16.22
CA LEU A 112 11.66 -1.24 -17.01
C LEU A 112 12.65 -0.86 -18.12
N ALA A 113 13.92 -0.63 -17.77
CA ALA A 113 14.96 -0.28 -18.73
C ALA A 113 15.08 -1.33 -19.85
N LYS A 114 15.17 -2.61 -19.47
CA LYS A 114 15.23 -3.72 -20.44
C LYS A 114 13.98 -3.85 -21.30
N SER A 115 12.81 -3.49 -20.78
CA SER A 115 11.54 -3.63 -21.52
C SER A 115 11.32 -2.50 -22.53
N LEU A 116 11.76 -1.28 -22.23
CA LEU A 116 11.51 -0.08 -23.04
C LEU A 116 12.70 0.36 -23.87
N PHE A 117 13.92 0.06 -23.42
CA PHE A 117 15.18 0.47 -24.03
C PHE A 117 16.07 -0.75 -24.30
N LYS A 118 15.47 -1.83 -24.79
CA LYS A 118 16.08 -3.17 -24.92
C LYS A 118 17.42 -3.15 -25.64
N GLU A 119 17.50 -2.44 -26.74
CA GLU A 119 18.70 -2.39 -27.61
C GLU A 119 19.89 -1.68 -26.97
N LYS A 120 19.60 -0.79 -26.00
CA LYS A 120 20.61 -0.02 -25.27
C LYS A 120 20.87 -0.54 -23.86
N THR A 121 20.20 -1.61 -23.41
CA THR A 121 20.26 -2.02 -22.00
C THR A 121 21.02 -3.31 -21.79
N LEU A 122 22.14 -3.23 -21.09
CA LEU A 122 22.91 -4.35 -20.53
C LEU A 122 22.51 -4.61 -19.09
N VAL A 123 22.21 -5.86 -18.75
CA VAL A 123 21.93 -6.30 -17.37
C VAL A 123 23.12 -7.09 -16.85
N LEU A 124 23.85 -6.53 -15.85
CA LEU A 124 25.11 -7.10 -15.36
C LEU A 124 24.95 -8.46 -14.67
N ASN A 125 23.83 -8.71 -13.98
CA ASN A 125 23.61 -9.93 -13.23
C ASN A 125 22.37 -10.67 -13.69
N LYS A 126 22.43 -12.01 -13.72
CA LYS A 126 21.22 -12.82 -13.98
C LYS A 126 20.17 -12.52 -12.93
N ILE A 127 19.02 -12.04 -13.35
CA ILE A 127 17.86 -11.87 -12.48
C ILE A 127 17.44 -13.26 -12.05
N LYS A 128 17.65 -13.60 -10.77
CA LYS A 128 17.11 -14.84 -10.20
C LYS A 128 15.59 -14.78 -10.32
N LYS A 129 14.98 -15.87 -10.79
CA LYS A 129 13.51 -15.97 -10.85
C LYS A 129 12.93 -15.68 -9.47
N ASP A 130 12.00 -14.75 -9.41
CA ASP A 130 11.26 -14.43 -8.20
C ASP A 130 10.64 -15.70 -7.62
N LYS A 131 11.06 -16.09 -6.43
CA LYS A 131 10.30 -17.02 -5.61
C LYS A 131 9.06 -16.26 -5.10
N ILE A 132 8.03 -16.19 -5.92
CA ILE A 132 6.73 -15.67 -5.49
C ILE A 132 6.31 -16.51 -4.28
N ARG A 133 6.08 -15.87 -3.14
CA ARG A 133 5.56 -16.57 -1.98
C ARG A 133 4.21 -17.16 -2.33
N ASN A 134 4.15 -18.50 -2.40
CA ASN A 134 2.91 -19.21 -2.68
C ASN A 134 2.15 -19.61 -1.41
N GLN A 135 2.66 -19.23 -0.23
CA GLN A 135 2.03 -19.58 1.03
C GLN A 135 0.97 -18.53 1.37
N PHE A 136 -0.29 -18.90 1.19
CA PHE A 136 -1.45 -18.06 1.50
C PHE A 136 -1.99 -18.43 2.87
N TYR A 137 -2.41 -17.41 3.62
CA TYR A 137 -3.03 -17.57 4.92
C TYR A 137 -4.49 -17.12 4.82
N GLN A 138 -5.36 -17.90 5.42
CA GLN A 138 -6.68 -17.42 5.82
C GLN A 138 -6.54 -16.68 7.14
N TYR A 139 -7.35 -15.66 7.33
CA TYR A 139 -7.41 -14.95 8.59
C TYR A 139 -8.78 -15.18 9.23
N HIS A 140 -8.81 -15.22 10.53
CA HIS A 140 -10.01 -15.05 11.34
C HIS A 140 -9.71 -14.05 12.45
N ILE A 141 -10.73 -13.42 12.99
CA ILE A 141 -10.59 -12.51 14.10
C ILE A 141 -10.98 -13.27 15.39
N GLU A 142 -10.03 -13.35 16.30
CA GLU A 142 -10.21 -13.95 17.62
C GLU A 142 -10.42 -12.84 18.65
N ILE A 143 -11.43 -13.00 19.48
CA ILE A 143 -11.75 -12.09 20.59
C ILE A 143 -11.92 -12.90 21.86
N ASN A 144 -11.31 -12.43 22.93
CA ASN A 144 -11.35 -13.11 24.22
C ASN A 144 -12.55 -12.71 25.11
N LYS A 145 -13.55 -12.01 24.56
CA LYS A 145 -14.73 -11.58 25.33
C LYS A 145 -16.04 -11.71 24.56
N PRO A 146 -17.13 -12.01 25.26
CA PRO A 146 -18.44 -12.11 24.66
C PRO A 146 -18.92 -10.77 24.10
N ASN A 147 -19.78 -10.85 23.09
CA ASN A 147 -20.42 -9.71 22.46
C ASN A 147 -21.29 -8.97 23.51
N THR A 148 -20.97 -7.71 23.77
CA THR A 148 -21.78 -6.83 24.57
C THR A 148 -22.44 -5.80 23.66
N ASN A 149 -23.71 -5.48 23.92
CA ASN A 149 -24.46 -4.49 23.14
C ASN A 149 -23.87 -3.07 23.20
N ASN A 150 -22.88 -2.84 24.05
CA ASN A 150 -22.26 -1.53 24.27
C ASN A 150 -20.77 -1.57 23.89
N THR A 151 -20.47 -1.91 22.62
CA THR A 151 -19.09 -2.04 22.14
C THR A 151 -18.74 -0.92 21.16
N ILE A 152 -17.61 -0.26 21.40
CA ILE A 152 -16.98 0.69 20.47
C ILE A 152 -15.75 0.02 19.88
N LEU A 153 -15.72 -0.13 18.55
CA LEU A 153 -14.61 -0.75 17.84
C LEU A 153 -13.66 0.32 17.30
N PHE A 154 -12.40 0.25 17.70
CA PHE A 154 -11.32 1.01 17.09
C PHE A 154 -10.60 0.11 16.07
N THR A 155 -10.48 0.57 14.82
CA THR A 155 -9.81 -0.22 13.77
C THR A 155 -8.30 -0.19 13.92
N ASN A 156 -7.78 0.81 14.64
CA ASN A 156 -6.35 1.04 14.85
C ASN A 156 -6.15 1.84 16.15
N LEU A 157 -5.02 1.65 16.82
CA LEU A 157 -4.60 2.42 18.00
C LEU A 157 -3.45 3.38 17.63
N GLY A 158 -3.68 4.29 16.71
CA GLY A 158 -2.73 5.36 16.41
C GLY A 158 -2.57 6.36 17.55
N TYR A 159 -1.58 7.24 17.42
CA TYR A 159 -1.18 8.19 18.47
C TYR A 159 -2.33 9.04 19.07
N ASN A 160 -3.28 9.45 18.25
CA ASN A 160 -4.42 10.28 18.68
C ASN A 160 -5.57 9.49 19.32
N ILE A 161 -5.68 8.21 19.01
CA ILE A 161 -6.81 7.37 19.46
C ILE A 161 -6.82 7.19 20.97
N PHE A 162 -5.65 7.16 21.62
CA PHE A 162 -5.56 7.06 23.06
C PHE A 162 -6.25 8.22 23.79
N ARG A 163 -6.07 9.44 23.29
CA ARG A 163 -6.78 10.62 23.83
C ARG A 163 -8.29 10.50 23.66
N ILE A 164 -8.71 9.94 22.56
CA ILE A 164 -10.12 9.76 22.22
C ILE A 164 -10.75 8.67 23.06
N ILE A 165 -10.07 7.56 23.31
CA ILE A 165 -10.51 6.53 24.26
C ILE A 165 -10.82 7.15 25.62
N LYS A 166 -9.96 8.04 26.12
CA LYS A 166 -10.15 8.75 27.39
C LYS A 166 -11.43 9.61 27.36
N ILE A 167 -11.70 10.30 26.26
CA ILE A 167 -12.90 11.12 26.09
C ILE A 167 -14.16 10.25 26.04
N PHE A 168 -14.10 9.18 25.24
CA PHE A 168 -15.23 8.22 25.14
C PHE A 168 -15.55 7.59 26.48
N LYS A 169 -14.53 7.21 27.28
CA LYS A 169 -14.74 6.64 28.60
C LYS A 169 -15.34 7.60 29.61
N LYS A 170 -15.05 8.89 29.50
CA LYS A 170 -15.76 9.89 30.32
C LYS A 170 -17.25 9.95 30.03
N LYS A 171 -17.62 9.78 28.74
CA LYS A 171 -19.02 9.90 28.30
C LYS A 171 -19.78 8.57 28.33
N TYR A 172 -19.11 7.46 28.09
CA TYR A 172 -19.68 6.10 27.98
C TYR A 172 -18.88 5.15 28.88
N ASN A 173 -19.07 5.28 30.19
CA ASN A 173 -18.28 4.58 31.21
C ASN A 173 -18.32 3.06 31.03
N ASP A 174 -19.48 2.53 30.66
CA ASP A 174 -19.73 1.08 30.54
C ASP A 174 -19.38 0.49 29.16
N ALA A 175 -18.99 1.34 28.22
CA ALA A 175 -18.67 0.85 26.87
C ALA A 175 -17.43 -0.04 26.89
N LEU A 176 -17.56 -1.20 26.28
CA LEU A 176 -16.43 -2.07 25.98
C LEU A 176 -15.69 -1.49 24.78
N ILE A 177 -14.39 -1.26 24.92
CA ILE A 177 -13.55 -0.81 23.81
C ILE A 177 -12.82 -2.00 23.23
N LEU A 178 -13.01 -2.22 21.93
CA LEU A 178 -12.36 -3.28 21.18
C LEU A 178 -11.35 -2.70 20.18
N SER A 179 -10.14 -3.21 20.18
CA SER A 179 -9.05 -2.71 19.35
C SER A 179 -8.13 -3.82 18.84
N PRO A 180 -7.42 -3.62 17.71
CA PRO A 180 -6.42 -4.57 17.27
C PRO A 180 -5.29 -4.73 18.30
N LYS A 181 -4.80 -5.95 18.43
CA LYS A 181 -3.65 -6.26 19.28
C LYS A 181 -2.38 -5.53 18.81
N ILE A 182 -1.74 -4.83 19.73
CA ILE A 182 -0.46 -4.16 19.48
C ILE A 182 0.67 -5.09 19.92
N GLN A 183 1.64 -5.29 19.03
CA GLN A 183 2.75 -6.24 19.27
C GLN A 183 3.72 -5.80 20.39
N SER A 184 3.88 -4.50 20.61
CA SER A 184 4.80 -3.96 21.62
C SER A 184 4.14 -2.86 22.45
N LEU A 185 3.45 -3.26 23.52
CA LEU A 185 2.95 -2.32 24.52
C LEU A 185 3.89 -2.31 25.73
N SER A 186 4.31 -1.11 26.19
CA SER A 186 4.95 -0.97 27.48
C SER A 186 4.01 -1.41 28.61
N LEU A 187 4.59 -1.86 29.73
CA LEU A 187 3.80 -2.33 30.88
C LEU A 187 2.79 -1.26 31.36
N ALA A 188 3.22 0.00 31.45
CA ALA A 188 2.35 1.12 31.80
C ALA A 188 1.14 1.27 30.87
N LYS A 189 1.35 1.13 29.54
CA LYS A 189 0.24 1.16 28.57
C LYS A 189 -0.70 -0.04 28.74
N LYS A 190 -0.19 -1.23 29.03
CA LYS A 190 -1.03 -2.41 29.31
C LYS A 190 -1.93 -2.20 30.52
N ILE A 191 -1.40 -1.66 31.61
CA ILE A 191 -2.17 -1.33 32.82
C ILE A 191 -3.25 -0.30 32.48
N LEU A 192 -2.88 0.75 31.76
CA LEU A 192 -3.81 1.83 31.40
C LEU A 192 -4.95 1.33 30.50
N PHE A 193 -4.66 0.46 29.53
CA PHE A 193 -5.69 -0.16 28.69
C PHE A 193 -6.63 -1.07 29.48
N LYS A 194 -6.10 -1.80 30.46
CA LYS A 194 -6.90 -2.61 31.37
C LYS A 194 -7.84 -1.72 32.20
N PHE A 195 -7.33 -0.61 32.72
CA PHE A 195 -8.13 0.38 33.48
C PHE A 195 -9.25 0.97 32.62
N PHE A 196 -9.01 1.25 31.33
CA PHE A 196 -10.02 1.75 30.41
C PHE A 196 -10.92 0.64 29.82
N ASN A 197 -10.87 -0.59 30.32
CA ASN A 197 -11.64 -1.73 29.81
C ASN A 197 -11.45 -1.91 28.28
N VAL A 198 -10.21 -1.76 27.79
CA VAL A 198 -9.85 -1.98 26.39
C VAL A 198 -9.49 -3.44 26.21
N HIS A 199 -10.20 -4.11 25.32
CA HIS A 199 -9.96 -5.48 24.91
C HIS A 199 -9.36 -5.52 23.52
N PHE A 200 -8.55 -6.55 23.27
CA PHE A 200 -7.85 -6.69 22.01
C PHE A 200 -8.41 -7.84 21.21
N PHE A 201 -8.54 -7.62 19.92
CA PHE A 201 -8.72 -8.67 18.94
C PHE A 201 -7.44 -8.91 18.13
N ASP A 202 -7.27 -10.10 17.61
CA ASP A 202 -6.10 -10.49 16.83
C ASP A 202 -6.52 -11.17 15.52
N PHE A 203 -5.79 -10.86 14.45
CA PHE A 203 -5.90 -11.57 13.19
C PHE A 203 -5.06 -12.84 13.25
N LYS A 204 -5.68 -13.95 13.57
CA LYS A 204 -5.02 -15.25 13.58
C LYS A 204 -4.86 -15.78 12.15
N LYS A 205 -3.67 -16.29 11.87
CA LYS A 205 -3.34 -16.91 10.58
C LYS A 205 -3.61 -18.39 10.65
N ILE A 206 -4.43 -18.90 9.73
CA ILE A 206 -4.61 -20.31 9.50
C ILE A 206 -3.94 -20.65 8.17
N LYS A 207 -3.13 -21.72 8.14
CA LYS A 207 -2.61 -22.24 6.87
C LYS A 207 -3.80 -22.70 6.02
N SER A 208 -4.03 -22.04 4.91
CA SER A 208 -5.07 -22.46 3.99
C SER A 208 -4.65 -23.72 3.26
N LYS A 209 -5.48 -24.77 3.36
CA LYS A 209 -5.36 -25.97 2.52
C LYS A 209 -5.89 -25.73 1.11
N LYS A 210 -6.71 -24.70 0.90
CA LYS A 210 -7.29 -24.35 -0.41
C LYS A 210 -6.46 -23.24 -1.07
N ASN A 211 -6.11 -23.45 -2.32
CA ASN A 211 -5.53 -22.41 -3.16
C ASN A 211 -6.59 -21.31 -3.37
N PHE A 212 -6.37 -20.15 -2.75
CA PHE A 212 -7.16 -18.97 -3.06
C PHE A 212 -6.86 -18.55 -4.50
N SER A 213 -7.76 -18.87 -5.41
CA SER A 213 -7.71 -18.36 -6.77
C SER A 213 -8.28 -16.94 -6.77
N VAL A 214 -7.41 -15.95 -6.87
CA VAL A 214 -7.80 -14.55 -7.04
C VAL A 214 -7.45 -14.11 -8.44
N LYS A 215 -8.44 -13.68 -9.19
CA LYS A 215 -8.22 -13.03 -10.48
C LYS A 215 -7.58 -11.67 -10.23
N LEU A 216 -6.30 -11.53 -10.56
CA LEU A 216 -5.57 -10.27 -10.36
C LEU A 216 -6.19 -9.17 -11.22
N PRO A 217 -6.20 -7.91 -10.74
CA PRO A 217 -6.54 -6.78 -11.58
C PRO A 217 -5.55 -6.69 -12.75
N ASN A 218 -6.00 -6.11 -13.85
CA ASN A 218 -5.17 -5.89 -15.02
C ASN A 218 -5.33 -4.46 -15.55
N ILE A 219 -4.36 -4.03 -16.35
CA ILE A 219 -4.35 -2.70 -16.95
C ILE A 219 -3.85 -2.75 -18.38
N ARG A 220 -4.46 -1.92 -19.25
CA ARG A 220 -3.93 -1.59 -20.58
C ARG A 220 -3.63 -0.10 -20.61
N TYR A 221 -2.39 0.25 -20.93
CA TYR A 221 -1.99 1.65 -20.93
C TYR A 221 -0.84 1.95 -21.89
N ASN A 222 -1.01 3.04 -22.65
CA ASN A 222 0.02 3.60 -23.52
C ASN A 222 0.37 5.01 -23.02
N TYR A 223 1.61 5.22 -22.64
CA TYR A 223 2.12 6.52 -22.21
C TYR A 223 2.60 7.34 -23.39
N LYS A 224 2.07 8.56 -23.54
CA LYS A 224 2.37 9.49 -24.65
C LYS A 224 2.27 8.84 -26.04
N LYS A 225 1.42 7.83 -26.22
CA LYS A 225 1.29 7.03 -27.45
C LYS A 225 2.59 6.33 -27.90
N LYS A 226 3.72 6.58 -27.24
CA LYS A 226 5.06 6.06 -27.58
C LYS A 226 5.41 4.80 -26.78
N PHE A 227 5.06 4.76 -25.51
CA PHE A 227 5.47 3.67 -24.61
C PHE A 227 4.27 2.81 -24.23
N ASN A 228 4.26 1.55 -24.70
CA ASN A 228 3.26 0.59 -24.26
C ASN A 228 3.66 0.03 -22.88
N LEU A 229 3.00 0.49 -21.83
CA LEU A 229 3.28 0.11 -20.46
C LEU A 229 2.49 -1.10 -19.96
N THR A 230 1.58 -1.64 -20.76
CA THR A 230 0.69 -2.75 -20.38
C THR A 230 1.43 -3.91 -19.72
N LYS A 231 2.51 -4.39 -20.35
CA LYS A 231 3.30 -5.51 -19.83
C LYS A 231 4.01 -5.17 -18.51
N ILE A 232 4.56 -3.96 -18.43
CA ILE A 232 5.31 -3.47 -17.27
C ILE A 232 4.38 -3.33 -16.07
N LEU A 233 3.24 -2.67 -16.23
CA LEU A 233 2.29 -2.42 -15.16
C LEU A 233 1.63 -3.72 -14.68
N ASN A 234 1.27 -4.62 -15.58
CA ASN A 234 0.73 -5.93 -15.20
C ASN A 234 1.78 -6.80 -14.49
N ARG A 235 3.06 -6.70 -14.84
CA ARG A 235 4.15 -7.35 -14.11
C ARG A 235 4.22 -6.80 -12.69
N ARG A 236 4.08 -5.48 -12.50
CA ARG A 236 4.05 -4.86 -11.17
C ARG A 236 2.87 -5.37 -10.33
N ILE A 237 1.67 -5.40 -10.89
CA ILE A 237 0.49 -5.97 -10.22
C ILE A 237 0.74 -7.44 -9.82
N LYS A 238 1.37 -8.22 -10.69
CA LYS A 238 1.70 -9.63 -10.40
C LYS A 238 2.69 -9.79 -9.24
N LEU A 239 3.65 -8.89 -9.09
CA LEU A 239 4.58 -8.88 -7.96
C LEU A 239 3.86 -8.63 -6.63
N GLU A 240 2.75 -7.90 -6.65
CA GLU A 240 1.93 -7.61 -5.49
C GLU A 240 0.84 -8.66 -5.20
N LYS A 241 0.80 -9.74 -5.96
CA LYS A 241 -0.20 -10.82 -5.81
C LYS A 241 -0.37 -11.26 -4.37
N TRP A 242 0.74 -11.41 -3.63
CA TRP A 242 0.69 -11.85 -2.25
C TRP A 242 -0.04 -10.84 -1.35
N HIS A 243 0.26 -9.56 -1.47
CA HIS A 243 -0.41 -8.49 -0.70
C HIS A 243 -1.89 -8.41 -1.03
N ILE A 244 -2.24 -8.49 -2.32
CA ILE A 244 -3.63 -8.48 -2.77
C ILE A 244 -4.43 -9.63 -2.14
N ILE A 245 -3.88 -10.83 -2.17
CA ILE A 245 -4.54 -12.02 -1.59
C ILE A 245 -4.65 -11.91 -0.07
N GLN A 246 -3.61 -11.43 0.62
CA GLN A 246 -3.63 -11.26 2.07
C GLN A 246 -4.69 -10.23 2.50
N ASN A 247 -4.77 -9.10 1.80
CA ASN A 247 -5.78 -8.09 2.08
C ASN A 247 -7.19 -8.63 1.87
N ARG A 248 -7.40 -9.38 0.79
CA ARG A 248 -8.69 -10.01 0.53
C ARG A 248 -9.08 -11.03 1.61
N SER A 249 -8.13 -11.84 2.07
CA SER A 249 -8.37 -12.79 3.15
C SER A 249 -8.75 -12.10 4.47
N LYS A 250 -8.11 -10.96 4.78
CA LYS A 250 -8.49 -10.13 5.93
C LYS A 250 -9.89 -9.53 5.78
N TYR A 251 -10.25 -9.11 4.57
CA TYR A 251 -11.60 -8.62 4.31
C TYR A 251 -12.67 -9.67 4.64
N PHE A 252 -12.46 -10.92 4.25
CA PHE A 252 -13.39 -11.99 4.62
C PHE A 252 -13.45 -12.20 6.13
N ALA A 253 -12.31 -12.22 6.82
CA ALA A 253 -12.27 -12.33 8.27
C ALA A 253 -13.04 -11.20 8.97
N ILE A 254 -12.96 -9.97 8.47
CA ILE A 254 -13.72 -8.83 8.98
C ILE A 254 -15.21 -8.98 8.69
N SER A 255 -15.57 -9.45 7.51
CA SER A 255 -16.96 -9.70 7.16
C SER A 255 -17.60 -10.77 8.05
N ASP A 256 -16.88 -11.87 8.29
CA ASP A 256 -17.32 -12.93 9.21
C ASP A 256 -17.42 -12.44 10.66
N PHE A 257 -16.46 -11.61 11.08
CA PHE A 257 -16.49 -10.96 12.39
C PHE A 257 -17.79 -10.19 12.60
N PHE A 258 -18.23 -9.40 11.62
CA PHE A 258 -19.48 -8.63 11.71
C PHE A 258 -20.76 -9.47 11.58
N LEU A 259 -20.68 -10.75 11.28
CA LEU A 259 -21.83 -11.65 11.42
C LEU A 259 -22.17 -11.92 12.88
N ASN A 260 -21.13 -12.01 13.73
CA ASN A 260 -21.24 -12.38 15.13
C ASN A 260 -21.14 -11.17 16.09
N TYR A 261 -20.58 -10.05 15.62
CA TYR A 261 -20.32 -8.85 16.42
C TYR A 261 -20.89 -7.61 15.77
N ARG A 262 -21.71 -6.87 16.51
CA ARG A 262 -22.31 -5.62 16.03
C ARG A 262 -21.93 -4.48 16.98
N PRO A 263 -20.78 -3.81 16.81
CA PRO A 263 -20.43 -2.66 17.62
C PRO A 263 -21.43 -1.52 17.38
N GLN A 264 -21.64 -0.68 18.39
CA GLN A 264 -22.50 0.51 18.30
C GLN A 264 -21.84 1.62 17.47
N LEU A 265 -20.53 1.67 17.49
CA LEU A 265 -19.73 2.67 16.79
C LEU A 265 -18.40 2.06 16.35
N ILE A 266 -17.98 2.40 15.14
CA ILE A 266 -16.63 2.12 14.65
C ILE A 266 -15.86 3.43 14.53
N VAL A 267 -14.69 3.48 15.15
CA VAL A 267 -13.77 4.62 15.11
C VAL A 267 -12.53 4.23 14.31
N SER A 268 -12.23 4.98 13.29
CA SER A 268 -11.06 4.78 12.45
C SER A 268 -10.28 6.08 12.24
N ASN A 269 -8.98 6.00 12.08
CA ASN A 269 -8.14 7.13 11.71
C ASN A 269 -7.66 7.05 10.26
N ASN A 270 -8.05 6.02 9.54
CA ASN A 270 -7.63 5.77 8.17
C ASN A 270 -8.79 5.15 7.37
N SER A 271 -8.86 5.46 6.08
CA SER A 271 -9.85 4.90 5.15
C SER A 271 -9.27 3.81 4.23
N ARG A 272 -8.05 3.34 4.51
CA ARG A 272 -7.30 2.41 3.65
C ARG A 272 -6.97 1.12 4.39
N ASP A 273 -6.48 0.14 3.65
CA ASP A 273 -6.04 -1.16 4.16
C ASP A 273 -7.11 -1.86 5.02
N VAL A 274 -6.71 -2.39 6.13
CA VAL A 274 -7.59 -3.09 7.09
C VAL A 274 -8.65 -2.14 7.65
N ASP A 275 -8.29 -0.88 7.90
CA ASP A 275 -9.22 0.13 8.42
C ASP A 275 -10.36 0.37 7.42
N GLY A 276 -10.04 0.59 6.14
CA GLY A 276 -11.03 0.73 5.08
C GLY A 276 -11.93 -0.50 4.93
N GLN A 277 -11.41 -1.69 5.20
CA GLN A 277 -12.18 -2.94 5.18
C GLN A 277 -13.22 -3.01 6.32
N PHE A 278 -12.85 -2.54 7.52
CA PHE A 278 -13.80 -2.38 8.62
C PHE A 278 -14.90 -1.38 8.28
N LEU A 279 -14.53 -0.22 7.71
CA LEU A 279 -15.50 0.82 7.32
C LEU A 279 -16.47 0.32 6.25
N ASP A 280 -15.98 -0.37 5.22
CA ASP A 280 -16.81 -0.92 4.14
C ASP A 280 -17.80 -1.99 4.65
N SER A 281 -17.34 -2.86 5.55
CA SER A 281 -18.17 -3.88 6.16
C SER A 281 -19.21 -3.27 7.10
N ALA A 282 -18.84 -2.26 7.87
CA ALA A 282 -19.73 -1.54 8.77
C ALA A 282 -20.84 -0.79 8.03
N LYS A 283 -20.50 -0.12 6.93
CA LYS A 283 -21.49 0.57 6.09
C LYS A 283 -22.57 -0.38 5.61
N LYS A 284 -22.22 -1.60 5.21
CA LYS A 284 -23.19 -2.63 4.80
C LYS A 284 -24.11 -3.11 5.93
N LYS A 285 -23.66 -3.00 7.16
CA LYS A 285 -24.41 -3.39 8.35
C LYS A 285 -25.10 -2.21 9.04
N HIS A 286 -25.05 -1.02 8.44
CA HIS A 286 -25.60 0.22 8.99
C HIS A 286 -25.07 0.52 10.41
N ILE A 287 -23.78 0.25 10.63
CA ILE A 287 -23.11 0.58 11.89
C ILE A 287 -22.57 2.01 11.78
N PRO A 288 -22.81 2.89 12.77
CA PRO A 288 -22.26 4.24 12.79
C PRO A 288 -20.74 4.26 12.67
N LEU A 289 -20.22 5.21 11.89
CA LEU A 289 -18.80 5.36 11.61
C LEU A 289 -18.31 6.72 12.05
N MET A 290 -17.14 6.76 12.68
CA MET A 290 -16.43 7.98 13.01
C MET A 290 -15.01 7.90 12.42
N CYS A 291 -14.68 8.82 11.53
CA CYS A 291 -13.31 8.94 11.00
C CYS A 291 -12.60 10.09 11.68
N ILE A 292 -11.42 9.82 12.25
CA ILE A 292 -10.57 10.81 12.90
C ILE A 292 -9.37 11.00 12.00
N PRO A 293 -9.21 12.19 11.39
CA PRO A 293 -8.12 12.42 10.46
C PRO A 293 -6.76 12.24 11.13
N HIS A 294 -5.86 11.55 10.46
CA HIS A 294 -4.47 11.36 10.89
C HIS A 294 -3.61 12.49 10.29
N GLY A 295 -3.39 13.55 11.07
CA GLY A 295 -2.63 14.72 10.65
C GLY A 295 -3.42 15.76 9.87
N THR A 296 -2.73 16.75 9.30
CA THR A 296 -3.31 17.75 8.43
C THR A 296 -3.84 17.10 7.15
N ILE A 297 -5.13 17.29 6.87
CA ILE A 297 -5.70 16.92 5.58
C ILE A 297 -5.05 17.82 4.53
N SER A 298 -4.14 17.29 3.74
CA SER A 298 -3.62 18.05 2.62
C SER A 298 -4.74 18.19 1.58
N THR A 299 -5.02 19.41 1.16
CA THR A 299 -6.03 19.73 0.17
C THR A 299 -5.84 19.03 -1.19
N TYR A 300 -4.67 18.45 -1.42
CA TYR A 300 -4.31 17.71 -2.63
C TYR A 300 -4.94 16.33 -2.77
N PHE A 301 -5.47 15.74 -1.70
CA PHE A 301 -6.04 14.38 -1.71
C PHE A 301 -7.57 14.34 -1.80
N ASN A 302 -8.23 15.49 -1.88
CA ASN A 302 -9.67 15.64 -1.75
C ASN A 302 -10.54 14.92 -2.80
N LYS A 303 -10.00 14.40 -3.88
CA LYS A 303 -10.84 13.76 -4.91
C LYS A 303 -11.26 12.33 -4.58
N TYR A 304 -10.49 11.63 -3.72
CA TYR A 304 -10.77 10.24 -3.32
C TYR A 304 -11.36 10.13 -1.91
N ASP A 305 -11.11 11.13 -1.04
CA ASP A 305 -11.70 11.16 0.30
C ASP A 305 -13.21 11.51 0.28
N LYS A 306 -13.72 12.03 -0.85
CA LYS A 306 -15.16 12.25 -1.09
C LYS A 306 -16.00 10.96 -1.15
N ILE A 307 -15.37 9.79 -1.28
CA ILE A 307 -16.08 8.52 -1.33
C ILE A 307 -16.57 8.09 0.07
N TYR A 308 -16.02 8.68 1.13
CA TYR A 308 -16.34 8.34 2.53
C TYR A 308 -16.94 9.52 3.33
N LYS A 309 -17.29 10.61 2.66
CA LYS A 309 -18.21 11.62 3.20
C LYS A 309 -19.67 11.22 2.84
#